data_12b78d6a8dc6bd3a3e6e5da6763fcebb
#
_entry.id   12b78d6a8dc6bd3a3e6e5da6763fcebb
#
_cell.length_a   1.000
_cell.length_b   1.000
_cell.length_c   1.000
_cell.angle_alpha   90.00
_cell.angle_beta   90.00
_cell.angle_gamma   90.00
#
_symmetry.space_group_name_H-M   'P 1'
#
loop_
_entity.id
_entity.type
_entity.pdbx_description
1 polymer ?
#
loop_
_entity_poly.entity_id
_entity_poly.type
_entity_poly.pdbx_seq_one_letter_code
_entity_poly.pdbx_strand_id
1 'polypeptide(L)'
;QKPSYEISARLVGSEMCIRDSGCLNRARYGIAWGSMGAAEACWHAARTYTLDRNQFGRPLAANQLVQKKLADMQTEITLGLQGCLRMGRMFDEGTLPIENISLMKRNNCGKALDIARVARDMHGGNGISDEYHVMRHVMNLETVNTYEGTHDIHALILGRAQTGIQAFTG
;
A
#
# COMPACT_ATOMS: atom_id res chain seq x y z
N GLN A 1 -8.08 41.68 5.41
CA GLN A 1 -8.07 40.26 5.85
C GLN A 1 -6.95 39.56 5.11
N LYS A 2 -5.98 38.99 5.85
CA LYS A 2 -4.91 38.17 5.28
C LYS A 2 -5.49 36.84 4.80
N PRO A 3 -5.05 36.31 3.66
CA PRO A 3 -5.53 35.02 3.16
C PRO A 3 -5.24 33.90 4.16
N SER A 4 -6.14 32.91 4.24
CA SER A 4 -6.08 31.79 5.21
C SER A 4 -4.79 30.95 5.16
N TYR A 5 -4.10 30.92 4.02
CA TYR A 5 -2.82 30.21 3.86
C TYR A 5 -1.62 30.90 4.56
N GLU A 6 -1.66 32.23 4.75
CA GLU A 6 -0.62 32.93 5.53
C GLU A 6 -0.73 32.69 7.04
N ILE A 7 -1.92 32.34 7.53
CA ILE A 7 -2.15 31.97 8.91
C ILE A 7 -1.56 30.59 9.22
N SER A 8 -1.68 29.64 8.29
CA SER A 8 -1.12 28.28 8.43
C SER A 8 0.41 28.27 8.50
N ALA A 9 1.08 29.13 7.72
CA ALA A 9 2.54 29.19 7.70
C ALA A 9 3.15 29.75 9.00
N ARG A 10 2.40 30.55 9.79
CA ARG A 10 2.86 31.10 11.07
C ARG A 10 2.59 30.21 12.28
N LEU A 11 1.70 29.21 12.15
CA LEU A 11 1.40 28.25 13.21
C LEU A 11 2.32 27.04 13.21
N VAL A 12 3.17 26.90 12.18
CA VAL A 12 4.16 25.83 12.09
C VAL A 12 5.46 26.28 12.75
N GLY A 13 5.50 26.32 14.08
CA GLY A 13 6.75 26.37 14.83
C GLY A 13 7.48 25.03 14.70
N SER A 14 8.79 25.02 14.89
CA SER A 14 9.66 23.82 14.79
C SER A 14 9.16 22.62 15.62
N GLU A 15 8.53 22.88 16.77
CA GLU A 15 7.95 21.84 17.64
C GLU A 15 6.70 21.19 17.05
N MET A 16 5.89 21.93 16.29
CA MET A 16 4.71 21.39 15.63
C MET A 16 5.11 20.52 14.43
N CYS A 17 6.17 20.89 13.70
CA CYS A 17 6.75 20.05 12.64
C CYS A 17 7.29 18.73 13.17
N ILE A 18 7.90 18.70 14.35
CA ILE A 18 8.44 17.47 14.97
C ILE A 18 7.29 16.56 15.45
N ARG A 19 6.24 17.12 16.03
CA ARG A 19 5.04 16.36 16.43
C ARG A 19 4.24 15.86 15.22
N ASP A 20 4.07 16.68 14.20
CA ASP A 20 3.41 16.29 12.94
C ASP A 20 4.18 15.20 12.21
N SER A 21 5.51 15.30 12.13
CA SER A 21 6.33 14.25 11.49
C SER A 21 6.23 12.93 12.25
N GLY A 22 6.17 12.94 13.58
CA GLY A 22 5.97 11.76 14.42
C GLY A 22 4.59 11.13 14.21
N CYS A 23 3.54 11.93 14.11
CA CYS A 23 2.17 11.49 13.82
C CYS A 23 2.06 10.89 12.41
N LEU A 24 2.57 11.60 11.40
CA LEU A 24 2.58 11.13 10.00
C LEU A 24 3.36 9.83 9.83
N ASN A 25 4.49 9.65 10.52
CA ASN A 25 5.27 8.42 10.45
C ASN A 25 4.51 7.23 11.03
N ARG A 26 3.80 7.41 12.15
CA ARG A 26 2.93 6.37 12.72
C ARG A 26 1.76 6.05 11.80
N ALA A 27 1.14 7.07 11.20
CA ALA A 27 0.06 6.88 10.23
C ALA A 27 0.55 6.09 9.01
N ARG A 28 1.68 6.46 8.41
CA ARG A 28 2.30 5.76 7.28
C ARG A 28 2.66 4.30 7.61
N TYR A 29 3.13 4.04 8.82
CA TYR A 29 3.36 2.67 9.29
C TYR A 29 2.05 1.87 9.35
N GLY A 30 0.99 2.43 9.94
CA GLY A 30 -0.34 1.81 9.97
C GLY A 30 -0.92 1.57 8.58
N ILE A 31 -0.70 2.50 7.64
CA ILE A 31 -1.10 2.36 6.23
C ILE A 31 -0.36 1.20 5.55
N ALA A 32 0.94 1.02 5.82
CA ALA A 32 1.71 -0.10 5.27
C ALA A 32 1.16 -1.46 5.72
N TRP A 33 0.66 -1.58 6.95
CA TRP A 33 -0.05 -2.76 7.44
C TRP A 33 -1.43 -2.92 6.81
N GLY A 34 -2.25 -1.87 6.86
CA GLY A 34 -3.63 -1.90 6.37
C GLY A 34 -3.75 -2.23 4.88
N SER A 35 -2.79 -1.78 4.07
CA SER A 35 -2.74 -2.11 2.65
C SER A 35 -2.54 -3.61 2.41
N MET A 36 -1.73 -4.29 3.22
CA MET A 36 -1.56 -5.75 3.12
C MET A 36 -2.82 -6.50 3.52
N GLY A 37 -3.57 -6.02 4.52
CA GLY A 37 -4.88 -6.60 4.86
C GLY A 37 -5.89 -6.49 3.72
N ALA A 38 -5.91 -5.37 3.00
CA ALA A 38 -6.73 -5.22 1.79
C ALA A 38 -6.27 -6.17 0.67
N ALA A 39 -4.96 -6.35 0.51
CA ALA A 39 -4.39 -7.29 -0.45
C ALA A 39 -4.77 -8.75 -0.12
N GLU A 40 -4.71 -9.14 1.16
CA GLU A 40 -5.17 -10.47 1.62
C GLU A 40 -6.65 -10.70 1.31
N ALA A 41 -7.50 -9.71 1.58
CA ALA A 41 -8.93 -9.79 1.27
C ALA A 41 -9.16 -10.02 -0.23
N CYS A 42 -8.44 -9.30 -1.09
CA CYS A 42 -8.51 -9.46 -2.54
C CYS A 42 -7.99 -10.84 -2.98
N TRP A 43 -6.90 -11.32 -2.41
CA TRP A 43 -6.34 -12.63 -2.69
C TRP A 43 -7.32 -13.76 -2.30
N HIS A 44 -7.90 -13.69 -1.10
CA HIS A 44 -8.90 -14.65 -0.64
C HIS A 44 -10.14 -14.66 -1.55
N ALA A 45 -10.67 -13.49 -1.91
CA ALA A 45 -11.79 -13.37 -2.83
C ALA A 45 -11.49 -14.03 -4.19
N ALA A 46 -10.34 -13.71 -4.78
CA ALA A 46 -9.92 -14.27 -6.07
C ALA A 46 -9.71 -15.79 -5.99
N ARG A 47 -9.10 -16.28 -4.90
CA ARG A 47 -8.89 -17.72 -4.67
C ARG A 47 -10.23 -18.44 -4.60
N THR A 48 -11.16 -17.99 -3.76
CA THR A 48 -12.49 -18.60 -3.60
C THR A 48 -13.25 -18.57 -4.92
N TYR A 49 -13.32 -17.41 -5.57
CA TYR A 49 -14.01 -17.27 -6.85
C TYR A 49 -13.47 -18.24 -7.92
N THR A 50 -12.15 -18.36 -8.05
CA THR A 50 -11.56 -19.23 -9.09
C THR A 50 -11.65 -20.71 -8.78
N LEU A 51 -11.84 -21.11 -7.53
CA LEU A 51 -12.17 -22.48 -7.13
C LEU A 51 -13.62 -22.84 -7.45
N ASP A 52 -14.56 -21.91 -7.26
CA ASP A 52 -15.98 -22.16 -7.43
C ASP A 52 -16.43 -21.98 -8.90
N ARG A 53 -15.80 -21.06 -9.63
CA ARG A 53 -16.18 -20.76 -11.01
C ARG A 53 -15.64 -21.79 -11.99
N ASN A 54 -16.57 -22.51 -12.65
CA ASN A 54 -16.23 -23.48 -13.67
C ASN A 54 -16.32 -22.87 -15.07
N GLN A 55 -15.31 -23.12 -15.91
CA GLN A 55 -15.30 -22.88 -17.35
C GLN A 55 -14.58 -24.04 -18.06
N PHE A 56 -15.05 -24.40 -19.24
CA PHE A 56 -14.50 -25.51 -20.02
C PHE A 56 -14.44 -26.83 -19.23
N GLY A 57 -15.46 -27.08 -18.40
CA GLY A 57 -15.61 -28.32 -17.63
C GLY A 57 -14.72 -28.46 -16.39
N ARG A 58 -14.04 -27.38 -15.95
CA ARG A 58 -13.18 -27.40 -14.76
C ARG A 58 -13.14 -26.04 -14.05
N PRO A 59 -12.75 -25.99 -12.75
CA PRO A 59 -12.54 -24.73 -12.04
C PRO A 59 -11.50 -23.84 -12.74
N LEU A 60 -11.67 -22.53 -12.70
CA LEU A 60 -10.67 -21.58 -13.20
C LEU A 60 -9.31 -21.78 -12.54
N ALA A 61 -9.28 -22.13 -11.26
CA ALA A 61 -8.06 -22.43 -10.49
C ALA A 61 -7.23 -23.59 -11.07
N ALA A 62 -7.80 -24.43 -11.94
CA ALA A 62 -7.06 -25.49 -12.63
C ALA A 62 -6.13 -24.96 -13.77
N ASN A 63 -6.18 -23.67 -14.07
CA ASN A 63 -5.33 -23.04 -15.09
C ASN A 63 -4.03 -22.54 -14.50
N GLN A 64 -2.91 -22.83 -15.16
CA GLN A 64 -1.56 -22.44 -14.71
C GLN A 64 -1.41 -20.93 -14.49
N LEU A 65 -1.97 -20.09 -15.38
CA LEU A 65 -1.91 -18.64 -15.24
C LEU A 65 -2.67 -18.13 -14.00
N VAL A 66 -3.76 -18.79 -13.62
CA VAL A 66 -4.51 -18.48 -12.41
C VAL A 66 -3.69 -18.85 -11.16
N GLN A 67 -3.12 -20.06 -11.15
CA GLN A 67 -2.26 -20.52 -10.04
C GLN A 67 -1.03 -19.62 -9.88
N LYS A 68 -0.40 -19.22 -10.99
CA LYS A 68 0.73 -18.29 -10.95
C LYS A 68 0.33 -16.95 -10.32
N LYS A 69 -0.79 -16.35 -10.75
CA LYS A 69 -1.30 -15.09 -10.17
C LYS A 69 -1.53 -15.22 -8.65
N LEU A 70 -2.14 -16.31 -8.20
CA LEU A 70 -2.37 -16.57 -6.76
C LEU A 70 -1.06 -16.70 -5.99
N ALA A 71 -0.07 -17.39 -6.53
CA ALA A 71 1.24 -17.55 -5.92
C ALA A 71 2.01 -16.22 -5.84
N ASP A 72 2.00 -15.42 -6.91
CA ASP A 72 2.65 -14.11 -6.95
C ASP A 72 2.02 -13.17 -5.89
N MET A 73 0.69 -13.12 -5.81
CA MET A 73 -0.04 -12.31 -4.82
C MET A 73 0.34 -12.73 -3.38
N GLN A 74 0.31 -14.02 -3.08
CA GLN A 74 0.67 -14.54 -1.75
C GLN A 74 2.12 -14.21 -1.38
N THR A 75 3.04 -14.30 -2.34
CA THR A 75 4.46 -13.96 -2.13
C THR A 75 4.62 -12.51 -1.71
N GLU A 76 4.02 -11.57 -2.46
CA GLU A 76 4.12 -10.14 -2.16
C GLU A 76 3.45 -9.77 -0.82
N ILE A 77 2.31 -10.37 -0.51
CA ILE A 77 1.64 -10.20 0.78
C ILE A 77 2.55 -10.66 1.93
N THR A 78 3.12 -11.87 1.80
CA THR A 78 3.99 -12.43 2.84
C THR A 78 5.22 -11.55 3.08
N LEU A 79 5.88 -11.11 2.02
CA LEU A 79 7.06 -10.23 2.12
C LEU A 79 6.68 -8.86 2.72
N GLY A 80 5.55 -8.28 2.31
CA GLY A 80 5.05 -7.02 2.84
C GLY A 80 4.73 -7.08 4.34
N LEU A 81 4.08 -8.15 4.79
CA LEU A 81 3.79 -8.39 6.22
C LEU A 81 5.07 -8.59 7.04
N GLN A 82 6.04 -9.37 6.54
CA GLN A 82 7.32 -9.57 7.22
C GLN A 82 8.12 -8.27 7.32
N GLY A 83 8.11 -7.44 6.27
CA GLY A 83 8.72 -6.13 6.29
C GLY A 83 8.10 -5.21 7.37
N CYS A 84 6.77 -5.17 7.46
CA CYS A 84 6.06 -4.43 8.48
C CYS A 84 6.36 -4.96 9.90
N LEU A 85 6.39 -6.28 10.08
CA LEU A 85 6.72 -6.88 11.39
C LEU A 85 8.13 -6.52 11.83
N ARG A 86 9.12 -6.64 10.93
CA ARG A 86 10.50 -6.23 11.24
C ARG A 86 10.58 -4.76 11.60
N MET A 87 9.91 -3.91 10.84
CA MET A 87 9.87 -2.47 11.09
C MET A 87 9.23 -2.13 12.44
N GLY A 88 8.16 -2.86 12.84
CA GLY A 88 7.53 -2.71 14.15
C GLY A 88 8.49 -3.03 15.30
N ARG A 89 9.25 -4.11 15.19
CA ARG A 89 10.28 -4.46 16.17
C ARG A 89 11.37 -3.40 16.29
N MET A 90 11.85 -2.88 15.15
CA MET A 90 12.82 -1.78 15.13
C MET A 90 12.24 -0.50 15.73
N PHE A 91 10.93 -0.25 15.57
CA PHE A 91 10.24 0.87 16.18
C PHE A 91 10.23 0.76 17.70
N ASP A 92 9.91 -0.42 18.25
CA ASP A 92 9.91 -0.70 19.68
C ASP A 92 11.32 -0.63 20.28
N GLU A 93 12.33 -1.04 19.51
CA GLU A 93 13.77 -0.96 19.89
C GLU A 93 14.32 0.48 19.77
N GLY A 94 13.60 1.43 19.20
CA GLY A 94 14.06 2.79 18.93
C GLY A 94 15.18 2.89 17.88
N THR A 95 15.31 1.88 17.03
CA THR A 95 16.37 1.75 16.01
C THR A 95 15.89 1.97 14.58
N LEU A 96 14.58 2.28 14.36
CA LEU A 96 13.98 2.40 13.04
C LEU A 96 14.42 3.69 12.32
N PRO A 97 15.15 3.62 11.20
CA PRO A 97 15.33 4.77 10.32
C PRO A 97 13.99 5.22 9.72
N ILE A 98 13.72 6.51 9.74
CA ILE A 98 12.44 7.08 9.28
C ILE A 98 12.16 6.74 7.81
N GLU A 99 13.19 6.67 7.00
CA GLU A 99 13.12 6.34 5.58
C GLU A 99 12.55 4.93 5.33
N ASN A 100 12.74 4.01 6.26
CA ASN A 100 12.18 2.65 6.16
C ASN A 100 10.65 2.66 6.22
N ILE A 101 10.04 3.63 6.89
CA ILE A 101 8.59 3.82 6.87
C ILE A 101 8.12 4.20 5.46
N SER A 102 8.85 5.11 4.79
CA SER A 102 8.59 5.47 3.40
C SER A 102 8.76 4.28 2.46
N LEU A 103 9.78 3.45 2.69
CA LEU A 103 10.02 2.23 1.91
C LEU A 103 8.82 1.27 2.02
N MET A 104 8.36 0.98 3.23
CA MET A 104 7.28 0.02 3.43
C MET A 104 5.93 0.58 2.98
N LYS A 105 5.63 1.86 3.24
CA LYS A 105 4.39 2.49 2.74
C LYS A 105 4.34 2.44 1.22
N ARG A 106 5.43 2.85 0.55
CA ARG A 106 5.54 2.82 -0.90
C ARG A 106 5.36 1.41 -1.47
N ASN A 107 6.13 0.44 -0.94
CA ASN A 107 6.09 -0.94 -1.41
C ASN A 107 4.70 -1.55 -1.23
N ASN A 108 4.18 -1.52 0.00
CA ASN A 108 2.98 -2.25 0.35
C ASN A 108 1.73 -1.65 -0.31
N CYS A 109 1.61 -0.32 -0.39
CA CYS A 109 0.47 0.30 -1.08
C CYS A 109 0.49 0.00 -2.59
N GLY A 110 1.65 0.10 -3.24
CA GLY A 110 1.79 -0.23 -4.66
C GLY A 110 1.47 -1.70 -4.94
N LYS A 111 2.05 -2.63 -4.15
CA LYS A 111 1.79 -4.07 -4.30
C LYS A 111 0.33 -4.44 -3.99
N ALA A 112 -0.27 -3.84 -2.97
CA ALA A 112 -1.68 -4.07 -2.66
C ALA A 112 -2.61 -3.63 -3.81
N LEU A 113 -2.31 -2.49 -4.43
CA LEU A 113 -3.06 -1.99 -5.58
C LEU A 113 -2.92 -2.93 -6.79
N ASP A 114 -1.71 -3.41 -7.08
CA ASP A 114 -1.47 -4.39 -8.14
C ASP A 114 -2.23 -5.69 -7.87
N ILE A 115 -2.20 -6.19 -6.64
CA ILE A 115 -2.93 -7.39 -6.20
C ILE A 115 -4.44 -7.20 -6.39
N ALA A 116 -4.99 -6.06 -5.98
CA ALA A 116 -6.41 -5.77 -6.13
C ALA A 116 -6.84 -5.72 -7.61
N ARG A 117 -6.00 -5.13 -8.48
CA ARG A 117 -6.23 -5.11 -9.94
C ARG A 117 -6.19 -6.50 -10.55
N VAL A 118 -5.23 -7.35 -10.13
CA VAL A 118 -5.14 -8.74 -10.56
C VAL A 118 -6.34 -9.55 -10.07
N ALA A 119 -6.76 -9.37 -8.82
CA ALA A 119 -7.95 -10.02 -8.26
C ALA A 119 -9.21 -9.63 -9.04
N ARG A 120 -9.38 -8.33 -9.34
CA ARG A 120 -10.48 -7.83 -10.18
C ARG A 120 -10.47 -8.51 -11.56
N ASP A 121 -9.30 -8.61 -12.19
CA ASP A 121 -9.14 -9.27 -13.50
C ASP A 121 -9.54 -10.76 -13.44
N MET A 122 -9.13 -11.47 -12.36
CA MET A 122 -9.45 -12.89 -12.17
C MET A 122 -10.95 -13.17 -11.99
N HIS A 123 -11.74 -12.18 -11.58
CA HIS A 123 -13.21 -12.27 -11.50
C HIS A 123 -13.90 -12.00 -12.86
N GLY A 124 -13.15 -11.57 -13.88
CA GLY A 124 -13.73 -11.19 -15.18
C GLY A 124 -14.75 -10.06 -15.04
N GLY A 125 -15.91 -10.19 -15.71
CA GLY A 125 -17.01 -9.21 -15.60
C GLY A 125 -17.54 -9.02 -14.17
N ASN A 126 -17.57 -10.08 -13.37
CA ASN A 126 -17.98 -10.04 -11.98
C ASN A 126 -17.04 -9.18 -11.10
N GLY A 127 -15.79 -9.00 -11.52
CA GLY A 127 -14.83 -8.15 -10.80
C GLY A 127 -15.15 -6.65 -10.82
N ILE A 128 -16.12 -6.22 -11.62
CA ILE A 128 -16.62 -4.84 -11.69
C ILE A 128 -17.88 -4.66 -10.83
N SER A 129 -18.54 -5.77 -10.51
CA SER A 129 -19.78 -5.78 -9.71
C SER A 129 -19.47 -5.57 -8.23
N ASP A 130 -20.36 -4.84 -7.53
CA ASP A 130 -20.20 -4.52 -6.11
C ASP A 130 -20.36 -5.75 -5.19
N GLU A 131 -21.01 -6.81 -5.67
CA GLU A 131 -21.21 -8.05 -4.93
C GLU A 131 -19.89 -8.76 -4.58
N TYR A 132 -18.82 -8.51 -5.35
CA TYR A 132 -17.51 -9.17 -5.14
C TYR A 132 -16.48 -8.29 -4.42
N HIS A 133 -16.79 -7.05 -4.15
CA HIS A 133 -15.99 -6.07 -3.39
C HIS A 133 -14.54 -5.80 -3.89
N VAL A 134 -14.04 -6.56 -4.86
CA VAL A 134 -12.66 -6.38 -5.35
C VAL A 134 -12.45 -5.01 -6.03
N MET A 135 -13.45 -4.52 -6.77
CA MET A 135 -13.39 -3.19 -7.38
C MET A 135 -13.38 -2.08 -6.33
N ARG A 136 -14.11 -2.24 -5.25
CA ARG A 136 -14.07 -1.31 -4.11
C ARG A 136 -12.66 -1.22 -3.51
N HIS A 137 -11.96 -2.36 -3.36
CA HIS A 137 -10.57 -2.37 -2.91
C HIS A 137 -9.63 -1.69 -3.90
N VAL A 138 -9.83 -1.85 -5.22
CA VAL A 138 -9.06 -1.12 -6.24
C VAL A 138 -9.20 0.39 -6.02
N MET A 139 -10.42 0.91 -5.95
CA MET A 139 -10.67 2.35 -5.76
C MET A 139 -10.09 2.88 -4.44
N ASN A 140 -10.26 2.14 -3.35
CA ASN A 140 -9.69 2.51 -2.06
C ASN A 140 -8.15 2.53 -2.10
N LEU A 141 -7.52 1.55 -2.73
CA LEU A 141 -6.07 1.44 -2.81
C LEU A 141 -5.43 2.48 -3.74
N GLU A 142 -6.14 2.95 -4.77
CA GLU A 142 -5.71 4.14 -5.53
C GLU A 142 -5.60 5.37 -4.60
N THR A 143 -6.58 5.56 -3.72
CA THR A 143 -6.54 6.62 -2.71
C THR A 143 -5.39 6.40 -1.72
N VAL A 144 -5.24 5.19 -1.19
CA VAL A 144 -4.19 4.81 -0.23
C VAL A 144 -2.78 5.00 -0.82
N ASN A 145 -2.61 4.69 -2.11
CA ASN A 145 -1.34 4.89 -2.82
C ASN A 145 -1.01 6.38 -3.03
N THR A 146 -2.02 7.25 -2.96
CA THR A 146 -1.89 8.69 -3.23
C THR A 146 -1.68 9.52 -1.96
N TYR A 147 -2.45 9.27 -0.90
CA TYR A 147 -2.43 10.10 0.31
C TYR A 147 -1.21 9.81 1.22
N GLU A 148 -0.99 10.64 2.24
CA GLU A 148 0.12 10.54 3.20
C GLU A 148 1.51 10.49 2.52
N GLY A 149 1.62 11.14 1.38
CA GLY A 149 2.74 11.09 0.43
C GLY A 149 2.47 10.10 -0.69
N THR A 150 2.55 10.59 -1.93
CA THR A 150 2.39 9.76 -3.11
C THR A 150 3.51 8.73 -3.22
N HIS A 151 3.28 7.71 -4.04
CA HIS A 151 4.27 6.69 -4.35
C HIS A 151 5.62 7.30 -4.79
N ASP A 152 5.59 8.38 -5.58
CA ASP A 152 6.79 9.07 -6.07
C ASP A 152 7.47 9.93 -5.00
N ILE A 153 6.70 10.61 -4.14
CA ILE A 153 7.28 11.36 -3.01
C ILE A 153 8.08 10.43 -2.08
N HIS A 154 7.57 9.24 -1.80
CA HIS A 154 8.32 8.25 -1.03
C HIS A 154 9.56 7.74 -1.76
N ALA A 155 9.54 7.64 -3.10
CA ALA A 155 10.73 7.32 -3.89
C ALA A 155 11.81 8.41 -3.74
N LEU A 156 11.41 9.69 -3.75
CA LEU A 156 12.34 10.82 -3.59
C LEU A 156 12.95 10.87 -2.18
N ILE A 157 12.16 10.55 -1.13
CA ILE A 157 12.66 10.42 0.25
C ILE A 157 13.76 9.34 0.31
N LEU A 158 13.50 8.18 -0.31
CA LEU A 158 14.47 7.08 -0.37
C LEU A 158 15.70 7.42 -1.21
N GLY A 159 15.51 8.08 -2.34
CA GLY A 159 16.60 8.55 -3.20
C GLY A 159 17.54 9.50 -2.46
N ARG A 160 16.97 10.46 -1.71
CA ARG A 160 17.76 11.37 -0.86
C ARG A 160 18.52 10.61 0.22
N ALA A 161 17.90 9.65 0.88
CA ALA A 161 18.55 8.87 1.93
C ALA A 161 19.76 8.08 1.42
N GLN A 162 19.68 7.59 0.18
CA GLN A 162 20.74 6.81 -0.46
C GLN A 162 21.88 7.68 -1.02
N THR A 163 21.56 8.84 -1.55
CA THR A 163 22.51 9.67 -2.31
C THR A 163 23.02 10.89 -1.54
N GLY A 164 22.32 11.30 -0.48
CA GLY A 164 22.54 12.57 0.19
C GLY A 164 22.08 13.80 -0.61
N ILE A 165 21.56 13.60 -1.82
CA ILE A 165 21.16 14.68 -2.73
C ILE A 165 19.66 14.83 -2.75
N GLN A 166 19.15 16.04 -2.50
CA GLN A 166 17.73 16.33 -2.57
C GLN A 166 17.31 16.57 -4.02
N ALA A 167 16.25 15.88 -4.48
CA ALA A 167 15.74 16.02 -5.84
C ALA A 167 14.98 17.34 -6.06
N PHE A 168 14.54 17.99 -4.99
CA PHE A 168 13.97 19.33 -5.02
C PHE A 168 14.99 20.31 -4.44
N THR A 169 15.59 21.14 -5.29
CA THR A 169 16.27 22.35 -4.87
C THR A 169 15.38 23.52 -5.27
N GLY A 170 14.71 24.12 -4.30
CA GLY A 170 14.05 25.40 -4.45
C GLY A 170 15.08 26.50 -4.33
#